data_f834872576195ca36713160268be8a50
#
_entry.id   f834872576195ca36713160268be8a50
#
_cell.length_a   1.000
_cell.length_b   1.000
_cell.length_c   1.000
_cell.angle_alpha   90.00
_cell.angle_beta   90.00
_cell.angle_gamma   90.00
#
_symmetry.space_group_name_H-M   'P 1'
#
loop_
_entity.id
_entity.type
_entity.pdbx_description
1 polymer ?
#
loop_
_entity_poly.entity_id
_entity_poly.type
_entity_poly.pdbx_seq_one_letter_code
_entity_poly.pdbx_strand_id
1 'polypeptide(L)'
;MKDEDFIRGAVPMTKREVRQIALERLDLAQAQVMVDVGAGTGSVAVEAACRYPALKVAAIERNAEALDLIRRNCDKFRLGRVQVVEGVAPLPLPLPFAGQTDAVFVGGSGGNLQQIILWAGDLLAPGGRLVINLILLENLNEALKSLTLRGFSRPDCIQIQVSSLARLGNGHYFKPNNPAFILSCQKEKV
;
A
#
# COMPACT_ATOMS: atom_id res chain seq x y z
N MET A 1 7.82 -9.95 7.12
CA MET A 1 8.82 -9.16 7.88
C MET A 1 8.16 -8.64 9.15
N LYS A 2 8.91 -8.48 10.24
CA LYS A 2 8.41 -7.87 11.48
C LYS A 2 8.51 -6.33 11.40
N ASP A 3 7.78 -5.61 12.25
CA ASP A 3 7.82 -4.15 12.25
C ASP A 3 9.20 -3.59 12.71
N GLU A 4 9.89 -4.32 13.58
CA GLU A 4 11.25 -3.99 14.03
C GLU A 4 12.35 -4.22 12.98
N ASP A 5 12.04 -4.90 11.90
CA ASP A 5 12.99 -5.08 10.80
C ASP A 5 13.20 -3.78 10.01
N PHE A 6 12.25 -2.85 10.08
CA PHE A 6 12.30 -1.60 9.33
C PHE A 6 12.95 -0.47 10.13
N ILE A 7 13.70 0.39 9.43
CA ILE A 7 14.12 1.68 9.95
C ILE A 7 12.87 2.56 10.04
N ARG A 8 12.65 3.14 11.22
CA ARG A 8 11.44 3.92 11.52
C ARG A 8 11.79 5.32 11.98
N GLY A 9 10.87 6.25 11.80
CA GLY A 9 10.87 7.62 12.32
C GLY A 9 9.51 7.99 12.89
N ALA A 10 9.14 9.25 12.81
CA ALA A 10 7.81 9.74 13.22
C ALA A 10 6.70 9.40 12.21
N VAL A 11 7.06 8.98 11.00
CA VAL A 11 6.12 8.65 9.92
C VAL A 11 5.32 7.39 10.25
N PRO A 12 3.99 7.38 10.04
CA PRO A 12 3.17 6.18 10.20
C PRO A 12 3.65 5.03 9.32
N MET A 13 3.53 3.80 9.84
CA MET A 13 3.88 2.58 9.13
C MET A 13 2.71 1.59 9.17
N THR A 14 2.38 0.99 8.03
CA THR A 14 1.43 -0.11 7.96
C THR A 14 1.91 -1.27 8.82
N LYS A 15 1.12 -1.64 9.83
CA LYS A 15 1.47 -2.69 10.79
C LYS A 15 1.54 -4.05 10.12
N ARG A 16 2.38 -4.93 10.68
CA ARG A 16 2.70 -6.25 10.14
C ARG A 16 1.46 -7.03 9.68
N GLU A 17 0.46 -7.17 10.53
CA GLU A 17 -0.73 -7.98 10.27
C GLU A 17 -1.56 -7.40 9.12
N VAL A 18 -1.74 -6.08 9.10
CA VAL A 18 -2.43 -5.35 8.04
C VAL A 18 -1.63 -5.45 6.73
N ARG A 19 -0.30 -5.29 6.80
CA ARG A 19 0.61 -5.38 5.65
C ARG A 19 0.60 -6.78 5.03
N GLN A 20 0.58 -7.83 5.84
CA GLN A 20 0.51 -9.21 5.35
C GLN A 20 -0.77 -9.48 4.57
N ILE A 21 -1.91 -9.03 5.09
CA ILE A 21 -3.21 -9.18 4.42
C ILE A 21 -3.25 -8.34 3.14
N ALA A 22 -2.73 -7.10 3.18
CA ALA A 22 -2.65 -6.25 1.99
C ALA A 22 -1.81 -6.89 0.88
N LEU A 23 -0.65 -7.46 1.22
CA LEU A 23 0.23 -8.15 0.25
C LEU A 23 -0.41 -9.44 -0.31
N GLU A 24 -1.16 -10.17 0.50
CA GLU A 24 -1.92 -11.33 0.04
C GLU A 24 -3.01 -10.92 -0.95
N ARG A 25 -3.75 -9.83 -0.66
CA ARG A 25 -4.80 -9.31 -1.54
C ARG A 25 -4.28 -8.72 -2.85
N LEU A 26 -3.03 -8.24 -2.88
CA LEU A 26 -2.37 -7.77 -4.11
C LEU A 26 -2.03 -8.90 -5.09
N ASP A 27 -1.96 -10.16 -4.62
CA ASP A 27 -1.70 -11.36 -5.44
C ASP A 27 -0.45 -11.22 -6.34
N LEU A 28 0.69 -10.96 -5.72
CA LEU A 28 1.92 -10.57 -6.40
C LEU A 28 2.73 -11.74 -6.98
N ALA A 29 2.26 -12.98 -6.88
CA ALA A 29 3.05 -14.16 -7.25
C ALA A 29 3.48 -14.16 -8.74
N GLN A 30 2.65 -13.61 -9.63
CA GLN A 30 2.94 -13.48 -11.06
C GLN A 30 3.11 -12.01 -11.50
N ALA A 31 3.00 -11.05 -10.56
CA ALA A 31 3.12 -9.64 -10.86
C ALA A 31 4.58 -9.26 -11.18
N GLN A 32 4.74 -8.37 -12.15
CA GLN A 32 6.04 -7.80 -12.53
C GLN A 32 6.17 -6.35 -12.11
N VAL A 33 5.05 -5.63 -11.99
CA VAL A 33 5.02 -4.19 -11.73
C VAL A 33 3.99 -3.84 -10.66
N MET A 34 4.44 -3.15 -9.62
CA MET A 34 3.60 -2.65 -8.54
C MET A 34 3.84 -1.15 -8.28
N VAL A 35 2.77 -0.45 -7.93
CA VAL A 35 2.83 0.94 -7.46
C VAL A 35 2.32 1.00 -6.02
N ASP A 36 3.10 1.62 -5.12
CA ASP A 36 2.76 1.89 -3.72
C ASP A 36 2.54 3.39 -3.54
N VAL A 37 1.30 3.81 -3.29
CA VAL A 37 0.88 5.22 -3.15
C VAL A 37 0.79 5.61 -1.69
N GLY A 38 1.50 6.69 -1.31
CA GLY A 38 1.63 7.10 0.08
C GLY A 38 2.45 6.07 0.86
N ALA A 39 3.63 5.75 0.35
CA ALA A 39 4.43 4.63 0.81
C ALA A 39 4.93 4.77 2.26
N GLY A 40 4.96 5.99 2.82
CA GLY A 40 5.36 6.26 4.19
C GLY A 40 6.80 5.77 4.47
N THR A 41 6.96 4.81 5.37
CA THR A 41 8.27 4.17 5.63
C THR A 41 8.74 3.22 4.52
N GLY A 42 7.93 3.00 3.49
CA GLY A 42 8.16 2.02 2.43
C GLY A 42 7.90 0.56 2.83
N SER A 43 7.26 0.32 3.96
CA SER A 43 7.16 -1.04 4.52
C SER A 43 6.43 -2.03 3.59
N VAL A 44 5.41 -1.57 2.83
CA VAL A 44 4.70 -2.41 1.86
C VAL A 44 5.55 -2.64 0.63
N ALA A 45 6.10 -1.57 0.02
CA ALA A 45 6.98 -1.64 -1.15
C ALA A 45 8.21 -2.54 -0.90
N VAL A 46 8.89 -2.34 0.24
CA VAL A 46 10.08 -3.10 0.64
C VAL A 46 9.74 -4.57 0.87
N GLU A 47 8.69 -4.87 1.64
CA GLU A 47 8.31 -6.27 1.89
C GLU A 47 7.83 -6.97 0.61
N ALA A 48 7.08 -6.29 -0.27
CA ALA A 48 6.73 -6.80 -1.59
C ALA A 48 7.96 -7.15 -2.41
N ALA A 49 8.91 -6.22 -2.51
CA ALA A 49 10.14 -6.43 -3.25
C ALA A 49 11.03 -7.54 -2.64
N CYS A 50 11.07 -7.72 -1.32
CA CYS A 50 11.78 -8.82 -0.67
C CYS A 50 11.16 -10.18 -1.00
N ARG A 51 9.82 -10.28 -0.99
CA ARG A 51 9.11 -11.55 -1.24
C ARG A 51 9.14 -11.95 -2.71
N TYR A 52 9.14 -10.98 -3.62
CA TYR A 52 9.04 -11.19 -5.07
C TYR A 52 10.23 -10.54 -5.79
N PRO A 53 11.35 -11.28 -5.96
CA PRO A 53 12.58 -10.73 -6.50
C PRO A 53 12.50 -10.18 -7.93
N ALA A 54 11.55 -10.61 -8.74
CA ALA A 54 11.33 -10.09 -10.10
C ALA A 54 10.47 -8.81 -10.13
N LEU A 55 9.78 -8.49 -9.03
CA LEU A 55 8.83 -7.38 -8.96
C LEU A 55 9.56 -6.03 -9.00
N LYS A 56 9.16 -5.16 -9.93
CA LYS A 56 9.54 -3.75 -9.96
C LYS A 56 8.51 -2.95 -9.18
N VAL A 57 8.95 -2.09 -8.28
CA VAL A 57 8.06 -1.32 -7.42
C VAL A 57 8.36 0.17 -7.57
N ALA A 58 7.32 0.99 -7.81
CA ALA A 58 7.38 2.44 -7.65
C ALA A 58 6.74 2.80 -6.30
N ALA A 59 7.52 3.41 -5.41
CA ALA A 59 7.06 3.89 -4.10
C ALA A 59 6.90 5.41 -4.16
N ILE A 60 5.65 5.89 -4.15
CA ILE A 60 5.32 7.31 -4.26
C ILE A 60 5.11 7.88 -2.88
N GLU A 61 5.82 8.96 -2.57
CA GLU A 61 5.73 9.65 -1.29
C GLU A 61 6.09 11.13 -1.48
N ARG A 62 5.50 12.01 -0.65
CA ARG A 62 5.73 13.47 -0.68
C ARG A 62 6.53 13.99 0.51
N ASN A 63 6.50 13.27 1.62
CA ASN A 63 7.13 13.69 2.86
C ASN A 63 8.64 13.39 2.82
N ALA A 64 9.49 14.39 3.04
CA ALA A 64 10.94 14.26 2.95
C ALA A 64 11.52 13.24 3.94
N GLU A 65 11.01 13.20 5.20
CA GLU A 65 11.44 12.20 6.20
C GLU A 65 11.06 10.79 5.73
N ALA A 66 9.85 10.62 5.19
CA ALA A 66 9.39 9.34 4.66
C ALA A 66 10.23 8.88 3.46
N LEU A 67 10.57 9.77 2.55
CA LEU A 67 11.46 9.49 1.40
C LEU A 67 12.84 9.00 1.86
N ASP A 68 13.43 9.63 2.88
CA ASP A 68 14.69 9.16 3.48
C ASP A 68 14.53 7.76 4.08
N LEU A 69 13.45 7.52 4.81
CA LEU A 69 13.16 6.21 5.40
C LEU A 69 12.99 5.11 4.33
N ILE A 70 12.29 5.41 3.23
CA ILE A 70 12.14 4.46 2.11
C ILE A 70 13.52 4.10 1.56
N ARG A 71 14.36 5.11 1.23
CA ARG A 71 15.70 4.89 0.67
C ARG A 71 16.57 4.05 1.61
N ARG A 72 16.62 4.40 2.89
CA ARG A 72 17.39 3.66 3.90
C ARG A 72 16.89 2.23 4.10
N ASN A 73 15.58 1.99 4.03
CA ASN A 73 15.02 0.66 4.08
C ASN A 73 15.38 -0.12 2.80
N CYS A 74 15.30 0.49 1.62
CA CYS A 74 15.75 -0.13 0.37
C CYS A 74 17.24 -0.52 0.42
N ASP A 75 18.10 0.36 0.92
CA ASP A 75 19.54 0.09 1.09
C ASP A 75 19.78 -1.07 2.06
N LYS A 76 19.13 -1.04 3.23
CA LYS A 76 19.21 -2.09 4.24
C LYS A 76 18.92 -3.47 3.68
N PHE A 77 17.90 -3.58 2.82
CA PHE A 77 17.46 -4.84 2.20
C PHE A 77 18.01 -5.06 0.79
N ARG A 78 18.92 -4.18 0.30
CA ARG A 78 19.57 -4.26 -1.02
C ARG A 78 18.58 -4.33 -2.18
N LEU A 79 17.59 -3.43 -2.17
CA LEU A 79 16.47 -3.43 -3.11
C LEU A 79 16.63 -2.36 -4.20
N GLY A 80 17.62 -2.47 -5.07
CA GLY A 80 17.85 -1.51 -6.17
C GLY A 80 16.73 -1.43 -7.22
N ARG A 81 15.73 -2.31 -7.15
CA ARG A 81 14.56 -2.34 -8.05
C ARG A 81 13.34 -1.61 -7.52
N VAL A 82 13.40 -1.04 -6.32
CA VAL A 82 12.37 -0.14 -5.79
C VAL A 82 12.74 1.27 -6.21
N GLN A 83 11.92 1.85 -7.08
CA GLN A 83 12.05 3.23 -7.51
C GLN A 83 11.30 4.14 -6.54
N VAL A 84 12.02 5.00 -5.85
CA VAL A 84 11.43 6.02 -4.96
C VAL A 84 11.04 7.22 -5.81
N VAL A 85 9.74 7.56 -5.79
CA VAL A 85 9.16 8.67 -6.56
C VAL A 85 8.67 9.74 -5.59
N GLU A 86 9.31 10.90 -5.63
CA GLU A 86 8.87 12.05 -4.84
C GLU A 86 7.71 12.75 -5.54
N GLY A 87 6.57 12.88 -4.85
CA GLY A 87 5.41 13.57 -5.37
C GLY A 87 4.09 13.19 -4.73
N VAL A 88 3.02 13.74 -5.29
CA VAL A 88 1.63 13.51 -4.88
C VAL A 88 0.89 12.83 -6.03
N ALA A 89 0.36 11.64 -5.78
CA ALA A 89 -0.50 10.97 -6.76
C ALA A 89 -1.87 11.68 -6.87
N PRO A 90 -2.42 11.75 -8.11
CA PRO A 90 -1.93 11.26 -9.40
C PRO A 90 -0.74 12.03 -9.96
N LEU A 91 0.23 11.30 -10.53
CA LEU A 91 1.36 11.89 -11.24
C LEU A 91 1.80 10.98 -12.40
N PRO A 92 2.48 11.52 -13.42
CA PRO A 92 3.06 10.70 -14.48
C PRO A 92 4.12 9.75 -13.92
N LEU A 93 4.08 8.50 -14.34
CA LEU A 93 5.08 7.50 -14.00
C LEU A 93 5.83 7.06 -15.28
N PRO A 94 7.14 6.79 -15.19
CA PRO A 94 7.90 6.26 -16.31
C PRO A 94 7.51 4.81 -16.58
N LEU A 95 7.86 4.30 -17.76
CA LEU A 95 7.78 2.87 -18.03
C LEU A 95 8.67 2.07 -17.04
N PRO A 96 8.26 0.90 -16.61
CA PRO A 96 7.09 0.14 -17.05
C PRO A 96 5.79 0.41 -16.27
N PHE A 97 5.75 1.42 -15.40
CA PHE A 97 4.61 1.66 -14.50
C PHE A 97 3.38 2.23 -15.22
N ALA A 98 3.57 2.94 -16.34
CA ALA A 98 2.46 3.54 -17.08
C ALA A 98 1.70 2.47 -17.91
N GLY A 99 0.43 2.21 -17.55
CA GLY A 99 -0.51 1.39 -18.35
C GLY A 99 -0.31 -0.12 -18.34
N GLN A 100 0.67 -0.64 -17.59
CA GLN A 100 0.98 -2.08 -17.47
C GLN A 100 1.25 -2.50 -16.03
N THR A 101 0.66 -1.79 -15.08
CA THR A 101 0.81 -2.09 -13.65
C THR A 101 -0.07 -3.29 -13.27
N ASP A 102 0.51 -4.30 -12.65
CA ASP A 102 -0.21 -5.49 -12.20
C ASP A 102 -0.93 -5.25 -10.87
N ALA A 103 -0.36 -4.40 -10.00
CA ALA A 103 -0.88 -4.16 -8.67
C ALA A 103 -0.66 -2.70 -8.23
N VAL A 104 -1.69 -2.10 -7.63
CA VAL A 104 -1.60 -0.79 -6.97
C VAL A 104 -2.02 -0.95 -5.51
N PHE A 105 -1.17 -0.51 -4.60
CA PHE A 105 -1.48 -0.35 -3.18
C PHE A 105 -1.65 1.14 -2.86
N VAL A 106 -2.66 1.48 -2.06
CA VAL A 106 -2.87 2.84 -1.56
C VAL A 106 -2.84 2.80 -0.05
N GLY A 107 -1.73 3.26 0.54
CA GLY A 107 -1.52 3.38 1.98
C GLY A 107 -1.84 4.76 2.55
N GLY A 108 -1.81 5.79 1.69
CA GLY A 108 -2.14 7.17 2.04
C GLY A 108 -2.57 7.97 0.82
N SER A 109 -3.67 8.72 0.93
CA SER A 109 -4.25 9.48 -0.19
C SER A 109 -3.99 10.99 -0.11
N GLY A 110 -3.62 11.49 1.07
CA GLY A 110 -3.39 12.93 1.25
C GLY A 110 -4.58 13.83 0.91
N GLY A 111 -5.81 13.29 0.92
CA GLY A 111 -7.04 13.99 0.56
C GLY A 111 -7.47 13.84 -0.91
N ASN A 112 -6.73 13.07 -1.73
CA ASN A 112 -6.98 12.89 -3.16
C ASN A 112 -7.49 11.48 -3.51
N LEU A 113 -8.22 10.82 -2.61
CA LEU A 113 -8.54 9.38 -2.73
C LEU A 113 -9.29 9.05 -4.03
N GLN A 114 -10.33 9.82 -4.38
CA GLN A 114 -11.08 9.61 -5.61
C GLN A 114 -10.18 9.69 -6.85
N GLN A 115 -9.37 10.75 -6.96
CA GLN A 115 -8.47 10.96 -8.09
C GLN A 115 -7.43 9.83 -8.19
N ILE A 116 -6.92 9.36 -7.05
CA ILE A 116 -5.97 8.23 -6.99
C ILE A 116 -6.64 6.94 -7.48
N ILE A 117 -7.88 6.66 -7.09
CA ILE A 117 -8.62 5.47 -7.54
C ILE A 117 -8.86 5.52 -9.05
N LEU A 118 -9.28 6.67 -9.59
CA LEU A 118 -9.48 6.84 -11.03
C LEU A 118 -8.16 6.64 -11.81
N TRP A 119 -7.10 7.25 -11.34
CA TRP A 119 -5.76 7.11 -11.91
C TRP A 119 -5.21 5.68 -11.80
N ALA A 120 -5.42 5.00 -10.67
CA ALA A 120 -5.06 3.59 -10.52
C ALA A 120 -5.78 2.71 -11.55
N GLY A 121 -7.05 3.02 -11.86
CA GLY A 121 -7.79 2.37 -12.95
C GLY A 121 -7.15 2.57 -14.32
N ASP A 122 -6.54 3.74 -14.58
CA ASP A 122 -5.83 3.98 -15.84
C ASP A 122 -4.45 3.29 -15.88
N LEU A 123 -3.77 3.18 -14.73
CA LEU A 123 -2.48 2.49 -14.63
C LEU A 123 -2.56 0.97 -14.74
N LEU A 124 -3.60 0.38 -14.13
CA LEU A 124 -3.71 -1.06 -14.03
C LEU A 124 -3.95 -1.71 -15.39
N ALA A 125 -3.24 -2.78 -15.65
CA ALA A 125 -3.56 -3.70 -16.74
C ALA A 125 -4.91 -4.40 -16.48
N PRO A 126 -5.61 -4.89 -17.52
CA PRO A 126 -6.79 -5.74 -17.34
C PRO A 126 -6.50 -6.93 -16.41
N GLY A 127 -7.29 -7.10 -15.38
CA GLY A 127 -7.06 -8.11 -14.34
C GLY A 127 -6.11 -7.68 -13.22
N GLY A 128 -5.51 -6.50 -13.31
CA GLY A 128 -4.66 -5.95 -12.25
C GLY A 128 -5.42 -5.65 -10.96
N ARG A 129 -4.71 -5.63 -9.84
CA ARG A 129 -5.27 -5.55 -8.48
C ARG A 129 -5.11 -4.17 -7.88
N LEU A 130 -6.19 -3.64 -7.30
CA LEU A 130 -6.16 -2.45 -6.44
C LEU A 130 -6.44 -2.87 -5.00
N VAL A 131 -5.56 -2.48 -4.08
CA VAL A 131 -5.74 -2.67 -2.64
C VAL A 131 -5.58 -1.34 -1.93
N ILE A 132 -6.55 -0.98 -1.10
CA ILE A 132 -6.57 0.30 -0.36
C ILE A 132 -6.64 0.00 1.13
N ASN A 133 -5.73 0.60 1.90
CA ASN A 133 -5.73 0.56 3.36
C ASN A 133 -6.30 1.86 3.92
N LEU A 134 -7.38 1.78 4.68
CA LEU A 134 -8.12 2.92 5.21
C LEU A 134 -8.33 2.76 6.71
N ILE A 135 -8.44 3.89 7.43
CA ILE A 135 -8.76 3.93 8.86
C ILE A 135 -10.10 4.64 9.09
N LEU A 136 -10.41 5.64 8.27
CA LEU A 136 -11.61 6.47 8.40
C LEU A 136 -12.77 5.88 7.59
N LEU A 137 -13.97 5.88 8.18
CA LEU A 137 -15.20 5.44 7.52
C LEU A 137 -15.56 6.34 6.34
N GLU A 138 -15.27 7.64 6.45
CA GLU A 138 -15.49 8.62 5.39
C GLU A 138 -14.69 8.25 4.14
N ASN A 139 -13.42 7.90 4.33
CA ASN A 139 -12.55 7.47 3.22
C ASN A 139 -13.00 6.12 2.64
N LEU A 140 -13.51 5.20 3.46
CA LEU A 140 -14.09 3.96 2.99
C LEU A 140 -15.31 4.21 2.11
N ASN A 141 -16.22 5.09 2.55
CA ASN A 141 -17.40 5.46 1.77
C ASN A 141 -17.02 6.16 0.45
N GLU A 142 -16.03 7.06 0.47
CA GLU A 142 -15.48 7.70 -0.73
C GLU A 142 -14.88 6.66 -1.69
N ALA A 143 -14.08 5.72 -1.18
CA ALA A 143 -13.49 4.67 -1.99
C ALA A 143 -14.56 3.79 -2.67
N LEU A 144 -15.56 3.33 -1.92
CA LEU A 144 -16.64 2.50 -2.45
C LEU A 144 -17.42 3.19 -3.58
N LYS A 145 -17.69 4.50 -3.43
CA LYS A 145 -18.33 5.31 -4.49
C LYS A 145 -17.42 5.49 -5.70
N SER A 146 -16.12 5.74 -5.47
CA SER A 146 -15.18 6.01 -6.56
C SER A 146 -14.93 4.78 -7.43
N LEU A 147 -14.95 3.58 -6.86
CA LEU A 147 -14.77 2.33 -7.59
C LEU A 147 -15.88 2.07 -8.62
N THR A 148 -17.10 2.57 -8.38
CA THR A 148 -18.22 2.43 -9.34
C THR A 148 -18.04 3.29 -10.60
N LEU A 149 -17.13 4.27 -10.57
CA LEU A 149 -16.87 5.17 -11.69
C LEU A 149 -15.87 4.61 -12.73
N ARG A 150 -15.26 3.46 -12.45
CA ARG A 150 -14.28 2.79 -13.30
C ARG A 150 -14.59 1.29 -13.32
N GLY A 151 -14.19 0.59 -14.37
CA GLY A 151 -14.42 -0.85 -14.56
C GLY A 151 -13.66 -1.73 -13.57
N PHE A 152 -13.96 -1.60 -12.29
CA PHE A 152 -13.49 -2.48 -11.23
C PHE A 152 -14.54 -3.52 -10.88
N SER A 153 -14.11 -4.72 -10.58
CA SER A 153 -14.97 -5.77 -10.04
C SER A 153 -15.62 -5.31 -8.72
N ARG A 154 -16.66 -6.05 -8.29
CA ARG A 154 -17.24 -5.82 -6.96
C ARG A 154 -16.13 -5.85 -5.89
N PRO A 155 -15.98 -4.78 -5.09
CA PRO A 155 -14.95 -4.74 -4.07
C PRO A 155 -15.24 -5.74 -2.95
N ASP A 156 -14.18 -6.38 -2.45
CA ASP A 156 -14.16 -7.08 -1.17
C ASP A 156 -13.53 -6.17 -0.11
N CYS A 157 -14.21 -6.01 1.01
CA CYS A 157 -13.76 -5.14 2.11
C CYS A 157 -13.82 -5.89 3.43
N ILE A 158 -12.71 -5.90 4.14
CA ILE A 158 -12.62 -6.47 5.49
C ILE A 158 -12.15 -5.41 6.49
N GLN A 159 -12.61 -5.53 7.73
CA GLN A 159 -12.07 -4.79 8.87
C GLN A 159 -11.10 -5.68 9.63
N ILE A 160 -9.93 -5.15 9.95
CA ILE A 160 -8.91 -5.83 10.74
C ILE A 160 -8.76 -5.10 12.06
N GLN A 161 -8.96 -5.82 13.17
CA GLN A 161 -8.68 -5.36 14.51
C GLN A 161 -7.56 -6.19 15.12
N VAL A 162 -6.47 -5.54 15.47
CA VAL A 162 -5.30 -6.18 16.09
C VAL A 162 -5.08 -5.63 17.47
N SER A 163 -4.86 -6.51 18.44
CA SER A 163 -4.42 -6.13 19.78
C SER A 163 -3.17 -6.92 20.14
N SER A 164 -2.19 -6.24 20.73
CA SER A 164 -0.92 -6.85 21.12
C SER A 164 -0.80 -6.92 22.62
N LEU A 165 -0.24 -8.02 23.15
CA LEU A 165 0.03 -8.16 24.57
C LEU A 165 1.04 -7.09 25.01
N ALA A 166 0.67 -6.30 25.99
CA ALA A 166 1.49 -5.21 26.54
C ALA A 166 1.49 -5.27 28.07
N ARG A 167 2.56 -4.77 28.68
CA ARG A 167 2.66 -4.70 30.15
C ARG A 167 1.91 -3.47 30.68
N LEU A 168 1.21 -3.63 31.79
CA LEU A 168 0.54 -2.57 32.54
C LEU A 168 0.79 -2.80 34.04
N GLY A 169 1.65 -2.00 34.65
CA GLY A 169 2.06 -2.22 36.03
C GLY A 169 2.69 -3.61 36.21
N ASN A 170 2.15 -4.41 37.11
CA ASN A 170 2.58 -5.79 37.38
C ASN A 170 1.83 -6.85 36.54
N GLY A 171 0.89 -6.44 35.69
CA GLY A 171 0.10 -7.31 34.84
C GLY A 171 0.31 -7.11 33.36
N HIS A 172 -0.57 -7.73 32.57
CA HIS A 172 -0.58 -7.64 31.12
C HIS A 172 -2.01 -7.36 30.64
N TYR A 173 -2.12 -6.69 29.49
CA TYR A 173 -3.38 -6.44 28.80
C TYR A 173 -3.17 -6.48 27.28
N PHE A 174 -4.26 -6.59 26.55
CA PHE A 174 -4.22 -6.45 25.10
C PHE A 174 -4.42 -4.98 24.69
N LYS A 175 -3.33 -4.33 24.27
CA LYS A 175 -3.37 -2.97 23.75
C LYS A 175 -3.88 -2.99 22.30
N PRO A 176 -5.05 -2.35 22.00
CA PRO A 176 -5.57 -2.32 20.64
C PRO A 176 -4.78 -1.35 19.76
N ASN A 177 -4.63 -1.70 18.49
CA ASN A 177 -4.32 -0.78 17.43
C ASN A 177 -5.61 -0.17 16.86
N ASN A 178 -5.52 0.93 16.12
CA ASN A 178 -6.67 1.42 15.36
C ASN A 178 -7.13 0.34 14.37
N PRO A 179 -8.45 0.11 14.23
CA PRO A 179 -8.97 -0.74 13.17
C PRO A 179 -8.53 -0.23 11.80
N ALA A 180 -8.26 -1.15 10.89
CA ALA A 180 -7.97 -0.84 9.49
C ALA A 180 -8.98 -1.53 8.58
N PHE A 181 -9.39 -0.85 7.52
CA PHE A 181 -10.19 -1.43 6.44
C PHE A 181 -9.27 -1.74 5.28
N ILE A 182 -9.26 -2.99 4.83
CA ILE A 182 -8.60 -3.40 3.59
C ILE A 182 -9.69 -3.62 2.56
N LEU A 183 -9.69 -2.74 1.55
CA LEU A 183 -10.58 -2.82 0.40
C LEU A 183 -9.76 -3.32 -0.77
N SER A 184 -10.23 -4.35 -1.47
CA SER A 184 -9.56 -4.94 -2.63
C SER A 184 -10.53 -5.16 -3.78
N CYS A 185 -10.09 -4.91 -4.99
CA CYS A 185 -10.81 -5.16 -6.23
C CYS A 185 -9.84 -5.44 -7.38
N GLN A 186 -10.39 -5.85 -8.50
CA GLN A 186 -9.64 -6.16 -9.71
C GLN A 186 -10.16 -5.30 -10.85
N LYS A 187 -9.26 -4.79 -11.71
CA LYS A 187 -9.67 -4.15 -12.96
C LYS A 187 -10.31 -5.20 -13.87
N GLU A 188 -11.52 -4.93 -14.35
CA GLU A 188 -12.22 -5.84 -15.25
C GLU A 188 -11.45 -6.05 -16.55
N LYS A 189 -11.54 -7.27 -17.07
CA LYS A 189 -11.03 -7.59 -18.40
C LYS A 189 -12.12 -7.18 -19.40
N VAL A 190 -11.89 -6.07 -20.08
CA VAL A 190 -12.74 -5.62 -21.19
C VAL A 190 -12.38 -6.42 -22.43
#